data_da991eb1206f67b16ee977a5c12fccc9
#
_entry.id   da991eb1206f67b16ee977a5c12fccc9
#
_cell.length_a   1.000
_cell.length_b   1.000
_cell.length_c   1.000
_cell.angle_alpha   90.00
_cell.angle_beta   90.00
_cell.angle_gamma   90.00
#
_symmetry.space_group_name_H-M   'P 1'
#
loop_
_entity.id
_entity.type
_entity.pdbx_description
1 polymer ?
#
loop_
_entity_poly.entity_id
_entity_poly.type
_entity_poly.pdbx_seq_one_letter_code
_entity_poly.pdbx_strand_id
1 'polypeptide(L)'
;VWGLYSVYVVKLHRLGISTMVMTIKSFFYAVLCTVPCMAFYGYDFKLDCLLKPINIVNYLFLAVLASSLSFLIWNKAISYLGSVKTNVYLYATPVVTAIGAVICIDEKLTVYLLLGMVLSIAGLVISQKN
;
A
#
# COMPACT_ATOMS: atom_id res chain seq x y z
N VAL A 1 8.34 -2.51 -9.69
CA VAL A 1 6.91 -2.81 -10.00
C VAL A 1 6.01 -1.64 -9.60
N TRP A 2 6.13 -1.10 -8.39
CA TRP A 2 5.28 -0.01 -7.89
C TRP A 2 5.35 1.28 -8.72
N GLY A 3 6.56 1.69 -9.12
CA GLY A 3 6.76 2.86 -9.98
C GLY A 3 6.10 2.72 -11.36
N LEU A 4 6.20 1.53 -11.97
CA LEU A 4 5.52 1.22 -13.22
C LEU A 4 4.00 1.33 -13.08
N TYR A 5 3.44 0.77 -12.02
CA TYR A 5 2.02 0.90 -11.69
C TYR A 5 1.59 2.37 -11.64
N SER A 6 2.33 3.21 -10.92
CA SER A 6 2.02 4.64 -10.78
C SER A 6 2.05 5.39 -12.12
N VAL A 7 2.99 5.05 -13.01
CA VAL A 7 3.06 5.63 -14.37
C VAL A 7 1.83 5.23 -15.19
N TYR A 8 1.42 3.94 -15.13
CA TYR A 8 0.22 3.48 -15.83
C TYR A 8 -1.06 4.15 -15.30
N VAL A 9 -1.17 4.38 -13.99
CA VAL A 9 -2.30 5.10 -13.39
C VAL A 9 -2.40 6.52 -13.96
N VAL A 10 -1.29 7.26 -14.06
CA VAL A 10 -1.27 8.60 -14.68
C VAL A 10 -1.71 8.55 -16.14
N LYS A 11 -1.20 7.57 -16.92
CA LYS A 11 -1.53 7.43 -18.32
C LYS A 11 -3.03 7.15 -18.54
N LEU A 12 -3.59 6.22 -17.74
CA LEU A 12 -5.02 5.88 -17.82
C LEU A 12 -5.91 7.03 -17.38
N HIS A 13 -5.49 7.79 -16.37
CA HIS A 13 -6.21 8.98 -15.91
C HIS A 13 -6.28 10.06 -17.01
N ARG A 14 -5.17 10.27 -17.74
CA ARG A 14 -5.14 11.19 -18.89
C ARG A 14 -6.06 10.76 -20.05
N LEU A 15 -6.37 9.46 -20.16
CA LEU A 15 -7.33 8.91 -21.12
C LEU A 15 -8.79 9.03 -20.63
N GLY A 16 -9.04 9.73 -19.52
CA GLY A 16 -10.38 9.96 -18.98
C GLY A 16 -10.96 8.81 -18.16
N ILE A 17 -10.16 7.79 -17.84
CA ILE A 17 -10.62 6.66 -17.02
C ILE A 17 -10.66 7.09 -15.56
N SER A 18 -11.81 6.89 -14.90
CA SER A 18 -11.93 7.26 -13.48
C SER A 18 -11.05 6.41 -12.58
N THR A 19 -10.51 7.02 -11.54
CA THR A 19 -9.65 6.38 -10.53
C THR A 19 -10.33 5.16 -9.90
N MET A 20 -11.64 5.23 -9.66
CA MET A 20 -12.41 4.14 -9.08
C MET A 20 -12.43 2.91 -10.00
N VAL A 21 -12.67 3.11 -11.29
CA VAL A 21 -12.67 2.02 -12.29
C VAL A 21 -11.29 1.38 -12.39
N MET A 22 -10.21 2.18 -12.35
CA MET A 22 -8.84 1.66 -12.36
C MET A 22 -8.57 0.77 -11.14
N THR A 23 -8.97 1.22 -9.96
CA THR A 23 -8.77 0.48 -8.71
C THR A 23 -9.55 -0.84 -8.73
N ILE A 24 -10.84 -0.82 -9.11
CA ILE A 24 -11.67 -2.02 -9.19
C ILE A 24 -11.06 -3.04 -10.16
N LYS A 25 -10.67 -2.61 -11.36
CA LYS A 25 -10.04 -3.49 -12.35
C LYS A 25 -8.72 -4.06 -11.85
N SER A 26 -7.89 -3.25 -11.17
CA SER A 26 -6.62 -3.72 -10.59
C SER A 26 -6.84 -4.84 -9.58
N PHE A 27 -7.80 -4.68 -8.67
CA PHE A 27 -8.13 -5.73 -7.71
C PHE A 27 -8.73 -6.98 -8.38
N PHE A 28 -9.60 -6.79 -9.37
CA PHE A 28 -10.16 -7.91 -10.12
C PHE A 28 -9.08 -8.77 -10.79
N TYR A 29 -8.15 -8.12 -11.51
CA TYR A 29 -7.04 -8.84 -12.14
C TYR A 29 -6.05 -9.44 -11.12
N ALA A 30 -5.83 -8.77 -10.00
CA ALA A 30 -5.01 -9.31 -8.92
C ALA A 30 -5.61 -10.62 -8.37
N VAL A 31 -6.92 -10.65 -8.10
CA VAL A 31 -7.61 -11.88 -7.65
C VAL A 31 -7.55 -12.94 -8.75
N LEU A 32 -7.83 -12.59 -10.00
CA LEU A 32 -7.79 -13.51 -11.14
C LEU A 32 -6.42 -14.19 -11.31
N CYS A 33 -5.33 -13.48 -11.03
CA CYS A 33 -3.97 -14.02 -11.09
C CYS A 33 -3.60 -14.80 -9.81
N THR A 34 -4.04 -14.32 -8.64
CA THR A 34 -3.65 -14.91 -7.36
C THR A 34 -4.31 -16.27 -7.13
N VAL A 35 -5.59 -16.44 -7.48
CA VAL A 35 -6.33 -17.71 -7.29
C VAL A 35 -5.66 -18.89 -7.98
N PRO A 36 -5.32 -18.84 -9.28
CA PRO A 36 -4.58 -19.94 -9.94
C PRO A 36 -3.21 -20.21 -9.29
N CYS A 37 -2.47 -19.13 -8.92
CA CYS A 37 -1.18 -19.30 -8.27
C CYS A 37 -1.30 -20.06 -6.94
N MET A 38 -2.32 -19.74 -6.13
CA MET A 38 -2.57 -20.45 -4.87
C MET A 38 -2.88 -21.94 -5.11
N ALA A 39 -3.64 -22.26 -6.15
CA ALA A 39 -3.92 -23.65 -6.53
C ALA A 39 -2.65 -24.41 -6.95
N PHE A 40 -1.74 -23.77 -7.70
CA PHE A 40 -0.47 -24.36 -8.11
C PHE A 40 0.50 -24.60 -6.94
N TYR A 41 0.51 -23.72 -5.93
CA TYR A 41 1.39 -23.84 -4.77
C TYR A 41 0.83 -24.74 -3.66
N GLY A 42 -0.37 -25.31 -3.84
CA GLY A 42 -0.97 -26.25 -2.90
C GLY A 42 -1.26 -25.63 -1.52
N TYR A 43 -1.75 -24.40 -1.48
CA TYR A 43 -2.12 -23.76 -0.22
C TYR A 43 -3.33 -24.43 0.40
N ASP A 44 -3.15 -25.03 1.58
CA ASP A 44 -4.22 -25.57 2.39
C ASP A 44 -4.99 -24.44 3.10
N PHE A 45 -6.23 -24.23 2.67
CA PHE A 45 -7.13 -23.31 3.34
C PHE A 45 -7.60 -23.93 4.68
N LYS A 46 -7.01 -23.50 5.78
CA LYS A 46 -7.50 -23.83 7.12
C LYS A 46 -8.75 -23.02 7.43
N LEU A 47 -9.91 -23.49 6.97
CA LEU A 47 -11.21 -22.83 7.14
C LEU A 47 -11.52 -22.55 8.62
N ASP A 48 -11.12 -23.42 9.53
CA ASP A 48 -11.30 -23.23 10.97
C ASP A 48 -10.58 -21.97 11.50
N CYS A 49 -9.44 -21.62 10.89
CA CYS A 49 -8.71 -20.42 11.25
C CYS A 49 -9.33 -19.17 10.62
N LEU A 50 -9.85 -19.30 9.40
CA LEU A 50 -10.48 -18.20 8.66
C LEU A 50 -11.80 -17.76 9.31
N LEU A 51 -12.58 -18.69 9.82
CA LEU A 51 -13.93 -18.45 10.39
C LEU A 51 -13.91 -17.92 11.84
N LYS A 52 -12.74 -17.81 12.49
CA LYS A 52 -12.67 -17.19 13.83
C LYS A 52 -13.12 -15.73 13.75
N PRO A 53 -14.04 -15.25 14.64
CA PRO A 53 -14.58 -13.89 14.58
C PRO A 53 -13.50 -12.79 14.54
N ILE A 54 -12.45 -12.96 15.33
CA ILE A 54 -11.32 -11.99 15.36
C ILE A 54 -10.61 -11.91 14.00
N ASN A 55 -10.45 -13.03 13.31
CA ASN A 55 -9.80 -13.06 12.01
C ASN A 55 -10.69 -12.44 10.93
N ILE A 56 -12.00 -12.65 11.01
CA ILE A 56 -12.97 -12.00 10.10
C ILE A 56 -12.91 -10.48 10.24
N VAL A 57 -12.88 -9.96 11.48
CA VAL A 57 -12.74 -8.52 11.72
C VAL A 57 -11.43 -7.99 11.15
N ASN A 58 -10.32 -8.71 11.37
CA ASN A 58 -9.00 -8.34 10.82
C ASN A 58 -9.00 -8.36 9.27
N TYR A 59 -9.61 -9.37 8.64
CA TYR A 59 -9.71 -9.43 7.18
C TYR A 59 -10.57 -8.30 6.61
N LEU A 60 -11.70 -7.98 7.25
CA LEU A 60 -12.52 -6.84 6.84
C LEU A 60 -11.76 -5.52 6.97
N PHE A 61 -11.04 -5.32 8.08
CA PHE A 61 -10.19 -4.15 8.26
C PHE A 61 -9.13 -4.06 7.15
N LEU A 62 -8.40 -5.15 6.88
CA LEU A 62 -7.37 -5.19 5.85
C LEU A 62 -7.95 -4.99 4.44
N ALA A 63 -9.08 -5.61 4.13
CA ALA A 63 -9.70 -5.52 2.80
C ALA A 63 -10.30 -4.14 2.55
N VAL A 64 -11.05 -3.58 3.49
CA VAL A 64 -11.78 -2.32 3.29
C VAL A 64 -10.89 -1.11 3.56
N LEU A 65 -10.31 -1.01 4.76
CA LEU A 65 -9.53 0.17 5.16
C LEU A 65 -8.10 0.14 4.62
N ALA A 66 -7.36 -0.91 4.91
CA ALA A 66 -5.95 -0.96 4.54
C ALA A 66 -5.71 -1.17 3.04
N SER A 67 -6.60 -1.86 2.33
CA SER A 67 -6.46 -2.08 0.90
C SER A 67 -7.33 -1.13 0.08
N SER A 68 -8.65 -1.33 0.07
CA SER A 68 -9.54 -0.63 -0.87
C SER A 68 -9.49 0.89 -0.72
N LEU A 69 -9.68 1.40 0.50
CA LEU A 69 -9.69 2.84 0.76
C LEU A 69 -8.32 3.46 0.52
N SER A 70 -7.26 2.82 1.00
CA SER A 70 -5.89 3.31 0.83
C SER A 70 -5.49 3.38 -0.65
N PHE A 71 -5.82 2.36 -1.45
CA PHE A 71 -5.57 2.39 -2.90
C PHE A 71 -6.38 3.45 -3.62
N LEU A 72 -7.64 3.68 -3.24
CA LEU A 72 -8.45 4.76 -3.84
C LEU A 72 -7.82 6.13 -3.55
N ILE A 73 -7.43 6.38 -2.30
CA ILE A 73 -6.77 7.64 -1.89
C ILE A 73 -5.43 7.79 -2.62
N TRP A 74 -4.64 6.72 -2.69
CA TRP A 74 -3.35 6.70 -3.39
C TRP A 74 -3.49 7.01 -4.88
N ASN A 75 -4.40 6.33 -5.57
CA ASN A 75 -4.64 6.56 -6.99
C ASN A 75 -5.17 7.97 -7.25
N LYS A 76 -5.99 8.50 -6.34
CA LYS A 76 -6.46 9.89 -6.41
C LYS A 76 -5.30 10.87 -6.20
N ALA A 77 -4.40 10.61 -5.26
CA ALA A 77 -3.20 11.41 -5.06
C ALA A 77 -2.30 11.42 -6.31
N ILE A 78 -2.09 10.25 -6.94
CA ILE A 78 -1.34 10.13 -8.20
C ILE A 78 -1.99 10.97 -9.31
N SER A 79 -3.30 10.98 -9.41
CA SER A 79 -4.01 11.72 -10.46
C SER A 79 -3.86 13.25 -10.33
N TYR A 80 -3.71 13.77 -9.10
CA TYR A 80 -3.52 15.20 -8.84
C TYR A 80 -2.05 15.63 -8.84
N LEU A 81 -1.19 14.88 -8.17
CA LEU A 81 0.21 15.25 -7.92
C LEU A 81 1.17 14.69 -8.98
N GLY A 82 0.72 13.68 -9.73
CA GLY A 82 1.56 12.88 -10.62
C GLY A 82 2.31 11.77 -9.90
N SER A 83 2.82 10.80 -10.69
CA SER A 83 3.46 9.59 -10.15
C SER A 83 4.75 9.88 -9.38
N VAL A 84 5.58 10.82 -9.88
CA VAL A 84 6.89 11.10 -9.27
C VAL A 84 6.72 11.67 -7.86
N LYS A 85 5.96 12.76 -7.74
CA LYS A 85 5.73 13.41 -6.43
C LYS A 85 5.06 12.48 -5.44
N THR A 86 4.05 11.73 -5.87
CA THR A 86 3.33 10.80 -4.99
C THR A 86 4.25 9.68 -4.50
N ASN A 87 5.09 9.11 -5.36
CA ASN A 87 6.03 8.06 -4.96
C ASN A 87 7.11 8.55 -3.99
N VAL A 88 7.48 9.81 -4.05
CA VAL A 88 8.43 10.41 -3.11
C VAL A 88 7.88 10.37 -1.67
N TYR A 89 6.58 10.54 -1.47
CA TYR A 89 5.96 10.43 -0.14
C TYR A 89 6.04 9.02 0.48
N LEU A 90 6.33 7.96 -0.30
CA LEU A 90 6.60 6.63 0.25
C LEU A 90 7.81 6.61 1.21
N TYR A 91 8.76 7.52 1.04
CA TYR A 91 9.89 7.63 1.96
C TYR A 91 9.50 8.13 3.36
N ALA A 92 8.29 8.68 3.53
CA ALA A 92 7.75 9.02 4.84
C ALA A 92 7.16 7.79 5.57
N THR A 93 6.87 6.71 4.86
CA THR A 93 6.24 5.50 5.43
C THR A 93 7.01 4.91 6.61
N PRO A 94 8.34 4.73 6.58
CA PRO A 94 9.08 4.18 7.72
C PRO A 94 8.90 5.01 8.99
N VAL A 95 8.80 6.32 8.85
CA VAL A 95 8.63 7.25 9.98
C VAL A 95 7.24 7.10 10.59
N VAL A 96 6.20 7.11 9.76
CA VAL A 96 4.81 6.95 10.21
C VAL A 96 4.61 5.58 10.86
N THR A 97 5.19 4.53 10.27
CA THR A 97 5.12 3.16 10.80
C THR A 97 5.81 3.06 12.16
N ALA A 98 6.99 3.65 12.31
CA ALA A 98 7.73 3.63 13.59
C ALA A 98 6.98 4.38 14.70
N ILE A 99 6.40 5.55 14.39
CA ILE A 99 5.57 6.29 15.34
C ILE A 99 4.34 5.45 15.74
N GLY A 100 3.66 4.83 14.77
CA GLY A 100 2.54 3.94 15.03
C GLY A 100 2.91 2.74 15.90
N ALA A 101 4.07 2.12 15.66
CA ALA A 101 4.55 0.98 16.45
C ALA A 101 4.83 1.37 17.90
N VAL A 102 5.44 2.53 18.14
CA VAL A 102 5.68 3.04 19.50
C VAL A 102 4.37 3.31 20.24
N ILE A 103 3.40 3.94 19.58
CA ILE A 103 2.12 4.33 20.22
C ILE A 103 1.20 3.12 20.44
N CYS A 104 1.13 2.20 19.48
CA CYS A 104 0.14 1.11 19.50
C CYS A 104 0.66 -0.18 20.17
N ILE A 105 1.98 -0.43 20.12
CA ILE A 105 2.59 -1.71 20.52
C ILE A 105 3.66 -1.51 21.61
N ASP A 106 3.88 -0.28 22.07
CA ASP A 106 4.95 0.08 23.03
C ASP A 106 6.35 -0.39 22.59
N GLU A 107 6.58 -0.39 21.25
CA GLU A 107 7.86 -0.84 20.69
C GLU A 107 8.97 0.15 21.03
N LYS A 108 10.10 -0.37 21.55
CA LYS A 108 11.26 0.47 21.87
C LYS A 108 11.97 0.92 20.61
N LEU A 109 12.16 2.22 20.47
CA LEU A 109 12.94 2.80 19.37
C LEU A 109 14.40 2.33 19.46
N THR A 110 14.81 1.52 18.50
CA THR A 110 16.20 1.11 18.35
C THR A 110 16.98 2.19 17.61
N VAL A 111 18.25 2.39 17.95
CA VAL A 111 19.15 3.36 17.30
C VAL A 111 19.20 3.14 15.78
N TYR A 112 19.19 1.89 15.34
CA TYR A 112 19.14 1.56 13.89
C TYR A 112 17.86 2.04 13.21
N LEU A 113 16.72 1.96 13.90
CA LEU A 113 15.44 2.45 13.38
C LEU A 113 15.45 3.98 13.26
N LEU A 114 15.99 4.68 14.27
CA LEU A 114 16.15 6.13 14.23
C LEU A 114 17.05 6.59 13.08
N LEU A 115 18.19 5.93 12.88
CA LEU A 115 19.09 6.21 11.76
C LEU A 115 18.38 6.00 10.41
N GLY A 116 17.63 4.91 10.26
CA GLY A 116 16.83 4.63 9.06
C GLY A 116 15.79 5.71 8.79
N MET A 117 15.09 6.19 9.81
CA MET A 117 14.11 7.28 9.68
C MET A 117 14.77 8.59 9.24
N VAL A 118 15.90 8.97 9.86
CA VAL A 118 16.64 10.20 9.50
C VAL A 118 17.11 10.14 8.05
N LEU A 119 17.66 8.99 7.62
CA LEU A 119 18.11 8.80 6.23
C LEU A 119 16.91 8.86 5.25
N SER A 120 15.77 8.28 5.60
CA SER A 120 14.56 8.33 4.77
C SER A 120 14.03 9.76 4.62
N ILE A 121 13.98 10.53 5.72
CA ILE A 121 13.56 11.94 5.67
C ILE A 121 14.56 12.78 4.87
N ALA A 122 15.86 12.57 5.07
CA ALA A 122 16.87 13.27 4.30
C ALA A 122 16.74 13.01 2.79
N GLY A 123 16.51 11.74 2.41
CA GLY A 123 16.23 11.35 1.02
C GLY A 123 14.96 12.02 0.47
N LEU A 124 13.90 12.08 1.27
CA LEU A 124 12.65 12.78 0.93
C LEU A 124 12.91 14.27 0.62
N VAL A 125 13.59 14.97 1.52
CA VAL A 125 13.86 16.40 1.40
C VAL A 125 14.73 16.70 0.18
N ILE A 126 15.78 15.90 -0.04
CA ILE A 126 16.66 16.04 -1.21
C ILE A 126 15.89 15.81 -2.52
N SER A 127 15.02 14.79 -2.54
CA SER A 127 14.19 14.46 -3.72
C SER A 127 13.16 15.53 -4.05
N GLN A 128 12.70 16.32 -3.09
CA GLN A 128 11.72 17.40 -3.33
C GLN A 128 12.38 18.70 -3.82
N LYS A 129 13.69 18.85 -3.66
CA LYS A 129 14.42 20.08 -3.98
C LYS A 129 14.77 20.23 -5.46
N ASN A 130 14.55 19.18 -6.25
CA ASN A 130 14.68 19.14 -7.71
C ASN A 130 13.32 19.01 -8.37
#